data_24b1e6b7f57be4a0d1bfa2f6a4e9d851
#
_entry.id   24b1e6b7f57be4a0d1bfa2f6a4e9d851
#
_cell.length_a   1.000
_cell.length_b   1.000
_cell.length_c   1.000
_cell.angle_alpha   90.00
_cell.angle_beta   90.00
_cell.angle_gamma   90.00
#
_symmetry.space_group_name_H-M   'P 1'
#
loop_
_entity.id
_entity.type
_entity.pdbx_description
1 polymer ?
#
loop_
_entity_poly.entity_id
_entity_poly.type
_entity_poly.pdbx_seq_one_letter_code
_entity_poly.pdbx_strand_id
1 'polypeptide(L)'
;GKFAAIISDPAWDIHMSLPYGTCKDSELLSLPMRELQDEGVLMLWVTGRSIEIGRRALEQWGYTVSDEMIWIKLNQLRKTIVTGRTGHWLNHSKEHLLVGVKGNPVWINRKIDIDFIVSGTRETLRKPDELYGIVDRLVGIHARKLEIFGRDNNIRPGWISMYSRV
;
A
#
# COMPACT_ATOMS: atom_id res chain seq x y z
N GLY A 1 -21.54 6.42 1.09
CA GLY A 1 -20.86 5.97 2.30
C GLY A 1 -19.36 5.95 2.10
N LYS A 2 -18.62 6.08 3.20
CA LYS A 2 -17.16 6.10 3.18
C LYS A 2 -16.56 4.68 3.19
N PHE A 3 -15.24 4.57 3.06
CA PHE A 3 -14.58 3.29 2.88
C PHE A 3 -14.10 2.71 4.22
N ALA A 4 -14.18 1.39 4.36
CA ALA A 4 -13.64 0.66 5.51
C ALA A 4 -12.15 0.42 5.39
N ALA A 5 -11.66 0.19 4.18
CA ALA A 5 -10.26 0.01 3.87
C ALA A 5 -9.87 0.77 2.60
N ILE A 6 -8.68 1.34 2.64
CA ILE A 6 -8.06 2.02 1.51
C ILE A 6 -6.66 1.44 1.33
N ILE A 7 -6.28 1.11 0.09
CA ILE A 7 -4.91 0.79 -0.29
C ILE A 7 -4.40 1.89 -1.19
N SER A 8 -3.19 2.35 -0.97
CA SER A 8 -2.55 3.39 -1.78
C SER A 8 -1.12 3.00 -2.14
N ASP A 9 -0.79 3.16 -3.42
CA ASP A 9 0.55 2.90 -3.97
C ASP A 9 1.06 4.14 -4.71
N PRO A 10 1.39 5.22 -4.01
CA PRO A 10 1.86 6.44 -4.65
C PRO A 10 3.25 6.27 -5.26
N ALA A 11 3.46 6.92 -6.39
CA ALA A 11 4.79 7.03 -7.00
C ALA A 11 5.60 8.09 -6.25
N TRP A 12 6.22 7.70 -5.15
CA TRP A 12 7.00 8.59 -4.30
C TRP A 12 8.14 9.27 -5.07
N ASP A 13 8.36 10.55 -4.81
CA ASP A 13 9.53 11.28 -5.32
C ASP A 13 10.75 10.95 -4.44
N ILE A 14 11.47 9.91 -4.82
CA ILE A 14 12.67 9.44 -4.13
C ILE A 14 13.95 9.85 -4.85
N HIS A 15 13.92 10.95 -5.59
CA HIS A 15 15.02 11.44 -6.43
C HIS A 15 15.47 10.46 -7.51
N MET A 16 14.53 9.68 -8.06
CA MET A 16 14.76 8.76 -9.17
C MET A 16 14.01 9.25 -10.42
N SER A 17 14.66 9.17 -11.57
CA SER A 17 13.98 9.32 -12.86
C SER A 17 13.18 8.06 -13.13
N LEU A 18 11.85 8.16 -13.10
CA LEU A 18 10.95 7.06 -13.42
C LEU A 18 10.25 7.35 -14.75
N PRO A 19 9.99 6.32 -15.57
CA PRO A 19 9.36 6.51 -16.89
C PRO A 19 7.89 6.94 -16.82
N TYR A 20 7.27 6.88 -15.65
CA TYR A 20 5.86 7.21 -15.44
C TYR A 20 5.64 8.46 -14.56
N GLY A 21 6.66 9.26 -14.35
CA GLY A 21 6.56 10.44 -13.48
C GLY A 21 6.39 10.12 -12.00
N THR A 22 6.59 11.11 -11.15
CA THR A 22 6.41 11.03 -9.71
C THR A 22 5.57 12.20 -9.22
N CYS A 23 4.77 11.97 -8.17
CA CYS A 23 4.15 13.07 -7.44
C CYS A 23 5.16 13.66 -6.46
N LYS A 24 5.16 14.98 -6.33
CA LYS A 24 5.92 15.62 -5.25
C LYS A 24 5.33 15.23 -3.90
N ASP A 25 6.17 15.08 -2.89
CA ASP A 25 5.73 14.74 -1.54
C ASP A 25 4.68 15.73 -1.02
N SER A 26 4.84 17.02 -1.31
CA SER A 26 3.86 18.05 -0.95
C SER A 26 2.49 17.85 -1.59
N GLU A 27 2.44 17.37 -2.82
CA GLU A 27 1.20 17.06 -3.53
C GLU A 27 0.50 15.86 -2.90
N LEU A 28 1.26 14.81 -2.57
CA LEU A 28 0.73 13.63 -1.88
C LEU A 28 0.18 13.97 -0.49
N LEU A 29 0.91 14.77 0.28
CA LEU A 29 0.47 15.21 1.61
C LEU A 29 -0.79 16.09 1.56
N SER A 30 -1.03 16.79 0.45
CA SER A 30 -2.21 17.66 0.27
C SER A 30 -3.47 16.90 -0.15
N LEU A 31 -3.40 15.61 -0.44
CA LEU A 31 -4.57 14.82 -0.81
C LEU A 31 -5.64 14.84 0.29
N PRO A 32 -6.94 14.94 -0.07
CA PRO A 32 -8.03 15.05 0.90
C PRO A 32 -8.40 13.68 1.51
N MET A 33 -7.42 12.97 2.00
CA MET A 33 -7.59 11.61 2.55
C MET A 33 -8.52 11.57 3.75
N ARG A 34 -8.58 12.68 4.52
CA ARG A 34 -9.48 12.79 5.66
C ARG A 34 -10.96 12.69 5.28
N GLU A 35 -11.30 13.08 4.06
CA GLU A 35 -12.68 13.10 3.57
C GLU A 35 -13.13 11.72 3.04
N LEU A 36 -12.21 10.85 2.70
CA LEU A 36 -12.49 9.54 2.13
C LEU A 36 -12.86 8.48 3.17
N GLN A 37 -12.41 8.67 4.40
CA GLN A 37 -12.58 7.68 5.46
C GLN A 37 -12.78 8.36 6.82
N ASP A 38 -13.80 7.94 7.54
CA ASP A 38 -14.04 8.39 8.92
C ASP A 38 -13.37 7.45 9.92
N GLU A 39 -13.50 6.15 9.69
CA GLU A 39 -13.01 5.09 10.55
C GLU A 39 -12.61 3.89 9.70
N GLY A 40 -11.45 3.31 9.97
CA GLY A 40 -10.96 2.14 9.26
C GLY A 40 -9.45 2.10 9.11
N VAL A 41 -8.99 1.41 8.08
CA VAL A 41 -7.56 1.23 7.79
C VAL A 41 -7.16 1.86 6.46
N LEU A 42 -5.98 2.43 6.44
CA LEU A 42 -5.28 2.83 5.22
C LEU A 42 -3.96 2.08 5.15
N MET A 43 -3.77 1.33 4.08
CA MET A 43 -2.55 0.58 3.81
C MET A 43 -1.76 1.29 2.71
N LEU A 44 -0.55 1.70 3.04
CA LEU A 44 0.28 2.57 2.22
C LEU A 44 1.58 1.87 1.83
N TRP A 45 1.76 1.63 0.54
CA TRP A 45 2.99 1.08 0.01
C TRP A 45 4.13 2.09 0.09
N VAL A 46 5.25 1.66 0.65
CA VAL A 46 6.47 2.44 0.77
C VAL A 46 7.70 1.59 0.46
N THR A 47 8.76 2.24 0.01
CA THR A 47 10.10 1.66 -0.08
C THR A 47 10.92 2.08 1.14
N GLY A 48 12.12 1.52 1.31
CA GLY A 48 13.01 1.94 2.39
C GLY A 48 13.32 3.44 2.39
N ARG A 49 13.35 4.08 1.21
CA ARG A 49 13.59 5.53 1.08
C ARG A 49 12.38 6.39 1.40
N SER A 50 11.17 5.87 1.21
CA SER A 50 9.92 6.61 1.41
C SER A 50 9.20 6.28 2.71
N ILE A 51 9.76 5.40 3.55
CA ILE A 51 9.08 4.97 4.77
C ILE A 51 8.81 6.13 5.75
N GLU A 52 9.73 7.05 5.89
CA GLU A 52 9.56 8.20 6.79
C GLU A 52 8.50 9.17 6.27
N ILE A 53 8.53 9.48 4.98
CA ILE A 53 7.49 10.35 4.39
C ILE A 53 6.13 9.65 4.39
N GLY A 54 6.09 8.35 4.23
CA GLY A 54 4.86 7.56 4.34
C GLY A 54 4.26 7.61 5.75
N ARG A 55 5.07 7.49 6.79
CA ARG A 55 4.62 7.66 8.17
C ARG A 55 4.07 9.05 8.43
N ARG A 56 4.79 10.07 7.98
CA ARG A 56 4.36 11.46 8.10
C ARG A 56 3.05 11.72 7.38
N ALA A 57 2.87 11.16 6.19
CA ALA A 57 1.63 11.26 5.42
C ALA A 57 0.45 10.67 6.19
N LEU A 58 0.60 9.46 6.71
CA LEU A 58 -0.45 8.81 7.50
C LEU A 58 -0.85 9.65 8.71
N GLU A 59 0.10 10.14 9.48
CA GLU A 59 -0.14 10.98 10.65
C GLU A 59 -0.83 12.29 10.25
N GLN A 60 -0.38 12.95 9.19
CA GLN A 60 -0.99 14.19 8.70
C GLN A 60 -2.43 13.99 8.23
N TRP A 61 -2.74 12.84 7.65
CA TRP A 61 -4.10 12.48 7.24
C TRP A 61 -5.00 12.02 8.38
N GLY A 62 -4.48 11.95 9.61
CA GLY A 62 -5.22 11.61 10.80
C GLY A 62 -5.20 10.14 11.19
N TYR A 63 -4.24 9.38 10.69
CA TYR A 63 -4.05 7.97 11.02
C TYR A 63 -2.98 7.78 12.09
N THR A 64 -3.14 6.75 12.91
CA THR A 64 -2.07 6.21 13.75
C THR A 64 -1.44 5.03 13.00
N VAL A 65 -0.12 5.07 12.83
CA VAL A 65 0.62 3.94 12.24
C VAL A 65 0.64 2.81 13.27
N SER A 66 -0.13 1.77 13.02
CA SER A 66 -0.44 0.73 14.00
C SER A 66 0.23 -0.60 13.68
N ASP A 67 0.61 -0.82 12.44
CA ASP A 67 1.26 -2.05 12.01
C ASP A 67 2.05 -1.84 10.71
N GLU A 68 2.80 -2.86 10.32
CA GLU A 68 3.55 -2.92 9.08
C GLU A 68 3.48 -4.33 8.52
N MET A 69 3.31 -4.42 7.21
CA MET A 69 3.40 -5.68 6.47
C MET A 69 4.58 -5.63 5.51
N ILE A 70 5.21 -6.76 5.26
CA ILE A 70 6.33 -6.88 4.33
C ILE A 70 5.96 -7.85 3.22
N TRP A 71 6.21 -7.46 1.99
CA TRP A 71 6.15 -8.35 0.84
C TRP A 71 7.56 -8.77 0.45
N ILE A 72 7.87 -10.05 0.63
CA ILE A 72 9.12 -10.66 0.17
C ILE A 72 8.88 -11.14 -1.27
N LYS A 73 9.62 -10.54 -2.21
CA LYS A 73 9.47 -10.79 -3.64
C LYS A 73 10.26 -12.01 -4.08
N LEU A 74 9.59 -12.90 -4.79
CA LEU A 74 10.22 -14.05 -5.42
C LEU A 74 10.27 -13.86 -6.93
N ASN A 75 11.31 -14.40 -7.57
CA ASN A 75 11.36 -14.54 -9.03
C ASN A 75 10.60 -15.79 -9.49
N GLN A 76 10.59 -16.05 -10.79
CA GLN A 76 9.92 -17.22 -11.37
C GLN A 76 10.47 -18.56 -10.87
N LEU A 77 11.72 -18.60 -10.43
CA LEU A 77 12.36 -19.78 -9.83
C LEU A 77 12.10 -19.90 -8.31
N ARG A 78 11.19 -19.11 -7.78
CA ARG A 78 10.86 -19.01 -6.35
C ARG A 78 12.05 -18.67 -5.44
N LYS A 79 13.04 -17.98 -5.98
CA LYS A 79 14.15 -17.41 -5.22
C LYS A 79 13.90 -15.93 -4.98
N THR A 80 14.44 -15.42 -3.88
CA THR A 80 14.35 -13.98 -3.58
C THR A 80 14.97 -13.17 -4.71
N ILE A 81 14.27 -12.09 -5.10
CA ILE A 81 14.79 -11.16 -6.08
C ILE A 81 15.90 -10.34 -5.44
N VAL A 82 17.03 -10.28 -6.14
CA VAL A 82 18.15 -9.44 -5.74
C VAL A 82 18.18 -8.23 -6.68
N THR A 83 17.82 -7.05 -6.16
CA THR A 83 17.90 -5.80 -6.93
C THR A 83 18.79 -4.80 -6.22
N GLY A 84 19.78 -4.28 -6.94
CA GLY A 84 20.68 -3.25 -6.43
C GLY A 84 20.29 -1.83 -6.86
N ARG A 85 19.12 -1.65 -7.49
CA ARG A 85 18.76 -0.38 -8.16
C ARG A 85 18.46 0.78 -7.21
N THR A 86 18.04 0.52 -5.98
CA THR A 86 17.52 1.55 -5.07
C THR A 86 18.28 1.66 -3.75
N GLY A 87 19.42 1.00 -3.62
CA GLY A 87 20.23 1.04 -2.41
C GLY A 87 21.71 0.97 -2.71
N HIS A 88 22.53 1.50 -1.79
CA HIS A 88 23.98 1.53 -1.91
C HIS A 88 24.68 0.47 -1.03
N TRP A 89 23.95 -0.12 -0.09
CA TRP A 89 24.53 -1.00 0.93
C TRP A 89 24.07 -2.45 0.83
N LEU A 90 22.76 -2.67 0.74
CA LEU A 90 22.17 -4.00 0.66
C LEU A 90 21.33 -4.16 -0.60
N ASN A 91 21.23 -5.39 -1.08
CA ASN A 91 20.25 -5.73 -2.12
C ASN A 91 18.84 -5.72 -1.54
N HIS A 92 17.88 -5.27 -2.33
CA HIS A 92 16.50 -5.15 -1.89
C HIS A 92 15.64 -6.27 -2.49
N SER A 93 14.95 -7.00 -1.62
CA SER A 93 14.06 -8.13 -2.00
C SER A 93 12.67 -7.98 -1.42
N LYS A 94 12.36 -6.82 -0.83
CA LYS A 94 11.09 -6.60 -0.15
C LYS A 94 10.52 -5.22 -0.43
N GLU A 95 9.20 -5.13 -0.27
CA GLU A 95 8.48 -3.87 -0.15
C GLU A 95 7.72 -3.83 1.18
N HIS A 96 7.49 -2.63 1.67
CA HIS A 96 6.81 -2.38 2.94
C HIS A 96 5.41 -1.82 2.71
N LEU A 97 4.47 -2.25 3.53
CA LEU A 97 3.11 -1.73 3.55
C LEU A 97 2.81 -1.23 4.96
N LEU A 98 2.74 0.08 5.12
CA LEU A 98 2.37 0.68 6.41
C LEU A 98 0.86 0.56 6.61
N VAL A 99 0.44 0.20 7.82
CA VAL A 99 -0.96 0.09 8.21
C VAL A 99 -1.30 1.22 9.16
N GLY A 100 -2.07 2.18 8.68
CA GLY A 100 -2.62 3.26 9.46
C GLY A 100 -4.05 2.97 9.89
N VAL A 101 -4.38 3.26 11.13
CA VAL A 101 -5.73 3.11 11.67
C VAL A 101 -6.29 4.48 12.04
N LYS A 102 -7.52 4.74 11.65
CA LYS A 102 -8.25 5.97 11.94
C LYS A 102 -9.51 5.67 12.75
N GLY A 103 -9.77 6.47 13.75
CA GLY A 103 -10.90 6.27 14.64
C GLY A 103 -10.72 5.06 15.57
N ASN A 104 -11.82 4.43 15.93
CA ASN A 104 -11.83 3.23 16.76
C ASN A 104 -12.66 2.12 16.10
N PRO A 105 -12.14 1.49 15.03
CA PRO A 105 -12.89 0.50 14.26
C PRO A 105 -12.97 -0.84 15.01
N VAL A 106 -13.87 -0.95 15.93
CA VAL A 106 -14.10 -2.19 16.73
C VAL A 106 -14.56 -3.37 15.90
N TRP A 107 -15.05 -3.12 14.69
CA TRP A 107 -15.53 -4.11 13.73
C TRP A 107 -14.40 -4.79 12.92
N ILE A 108 -13.16 -4.35 13.05
CA ILE A 108 -12.01 -4.99 12.38
C ILE A 108 -11.75 -6.37 12.98
N ASN A 109 -11.56 -7.35 12.12
CA ASN A 109 -11.17 -8.71 12.48
C ASN A 109 -9.67 -8.80 12.71
N ARG A 110 -9.24 -8.59 13.93
CA ARG A 110 -7.82 -8.56 14.30
C ARG A 110 -7.20 -9.95 14.35
N LYS A 111 -5.90 -10.04 14.06
CA LYS A 111 -5.06 -11.23 14.27
C LYS A 111 -5.49 -12.47 13.51
N ILE A 112 -6.08 -12.31 12.33
CA ILE A 112 -6.40 -13.42 11.44
C ILE A 112 -5.21 -13.76 10.55
N ASP A 113 -4.61 -12.78 9.94
CA ASP A 113 -3.47 -12.92 9.05
C ASP A 113 -2.15 -12.51 9.71
N ILE A 114 -1.04 -12.91 9.12
CA ILE A 114 0.31 -12.55 9.54
C ILE A 114 0.83 -11.34 8.75
N ASP A 115 1.91 -10.75 9.24
CA ASP A 115 2.42 -9.47 8.78
C ASP A 115 3.43 -9.55 7.62
N PHE A 116 3.44 -10.65 6.89
CA PHE A 116 4.25 -10.75 5.68
C PHE A 116 3.59 -11.58 4.58
N ILE A 117 3.94 -11.27 3.34
CA ILE A 117 3.58 -12.02 2.15
C ILE A 117 4.86 -12.48 1.47
N VAL A 118 4.93 -13.77 1.12
CA VAL A 118 5.98 -14.33 0.27
C VAL A 118 5.33 -14.72 -1.04
N SER A 119 5.56 -13.95 -2.08
CA SER A 119 4.85 -14.12 -3.36
C SER A 119 5.71 -13.70 -4.53
N GLY A 120 5.49 -14.35 -5.67
CA GLY A 120 6.17 -14.04 -6.93
C GLY A 120 5.80 -12.67 -7.45
N THR A 121 6.75 -12.03 -8.11
CA THR A 121 6.48 -10.88 -8.96
C THR A 121 5.87 -11.37 -10.27
N ARG A 122 4.89 -10.63 -10.76
CA ARG A 122 4.26 -10.86 -12.06
C ARG A 122 4.67 -9.75 -13.02
N GLU A 123 3.73 -8.95 -13.44
CA GLU A 123 4.00 -7.77 -14.26
C GLU A 123 4.74 -6.70 -13.46
N THR A 124 5.46 -5.83 -14.14
CA THR A 124 6.11 -4.68 -13.51
C THR A 124 5.11 -3.87 -12.70
N LEU A 125 5.47 -3.56 -11.47
CA LEU A 125 4.70 -2.74 -10.54
C LEU A 125 3.38 -3.36 -10.04
N ARG A 126 3.08 -4.61 -10.38
CA ARG A 126 1.91 -5.31 -9.85
C ARG A 126 2.19 -5.78 -8.43
N LYS A 127 1.30 -5.42 -7.53
CA LYS A 127 1.32 -5.84 -6.12
C LYS A 127 0.75 -7.27 -5.98
N PRO A 128 1.08 -7.99 -4.88
CA PRO A 128 0.62 -9.37 -4.72
C PRO A 128 -0.89 -9.44 -4.51
N ASP A 129 -1.52 -10.41 -5.18
CA ASP A 129 -2.96 -10.64 -5.09
C ASP A 129 -3.41 -11.02 -3.67
N GLU A 130 -2.55 -11.67 -2.92
CA GLU A 130 -2.79 -12.13 -1.56
C GLU A 130 -3.21 -10.99 -0.62
N LEU A 131 -2.73 -9.77 -0.87
CA LEU A 131 -3.09 -8.61 -0.05
C LEU A 131 -4.59 -8.34 -0.05
N TYR A 132 -5.25 -8.48 -1.19
CA TYR A 132 -6.70 -8.20 -1.29
C TYR A 132 -7.52 -9.19 -0.45
N GLY A 133 -7.13 -10.44 -0.42
CA GLY A 133 -7.72 -11.44 0.47
C GLY A 133 -7.50 -11.12 1.95
N ILE A 134 -6.32 -10.66 2.31
CA ILE A 134 -6.01 -10.21 3.68
C ILE A 134 -6.90 -9.05 4.10
N VAL A 135 -7.08 -8.06 3.23
CA VAL A 135 -7.95 -6.92 3.50
C VAL A 135 -9.42 -7.35 3.62
N ASP A 136 -9.89 -8.25 2.75
CA ASP A 136 -11.25 -8.78 2.82
C ASP A 136 -11.52 -9.49 4.15
N ARG A 137 -10.56 -10.25 4.65
CA ARG A 137 -10.67 -10.89 5.98
C ARG A 137 -10.60 -9.89 7.12
N LEU A 138 -9.79 -8.83 6.96
CA LEU A 138 -9.61 -7.81 8.00
C LEU A 138 -10.87 -6.95 8.20
N VAL A 139 -11.49 -6.50 7.12
CA VAL A 139 -12.62 -5.54 7.18
C VAL A 139 -13.96 -6.13 6.79
N GLY A 140 -13.99 -7.36 6.27
CA GLY A 140 -15.19 -8.03 5.77
C GLY A 140 -15.34 -7.94 4.26
N ILE A 141 -15.80 -9.05 3.67
CA ILE A 141 -15.89 -9.18 2.20
C ILE A 141 -16.89 -8.19 1.57
N HIS A 142 -17.92 -7.78 2.31
CA HIS A 142 -18.93 -6.84 1.84
C HIS A 142 -18.64 -5.38 2.20
N ALA A 143 -17.55 -5.11 2.93
CA ALA A 143 -17.15 -3.75 3.27
C ALA A 143 -16.70 -2.98 2.02
N ARG A 144 -16.90 -1.67 2.02
CA ARG A 144 -16.45 -0.80 0.94
C ARG A 144 -14.94 -0.62 1.00
N LYS A 145 -14.28 -0.83 -0.13
CA LYS A 145 -12.83 -0.79 -0.25
C LYS A 145 -12.42 0.06 -1.45
N LEU A 146 -11.38 0.84 -1.27
CA LEU A 146 -10.83 1.75 -2.27
C LEU A 146 -9.36 1.45 -2.51
N GLU A 147 -8.94 1.42 -3.75
CA GLU A 147 -7.55 1.44 -4.15
C GLU A 147 -7.24 2.75 -4.86
N ILE A 148 -6.29 3.51 -4.33
CA ILE A 148 -5.82 4.78 -4.89
C ILE A 148 -4.49 4.53 -5.58
N PHE A 149 -4.29 5.13 -6.75
CA PHE A 149 -3.16 4.86 -7.64
C PHE A 149 -3.11 3.39 -8.09
N GLY A 150 -4.30 2.77 -8.19
CA GLY A 150 -4.45 1.43 -8.72
C GLY A 150 -4.05 1.34 -10.19
N ARG A 151 -3.88 0.11 -10.66
CA ARG A 151 -3.58 -0.20 -12.06
C ARG A 151 -4.68 -1.06 -12.65
N ASP A 152 -4.82 -1.03 -13.97
CA ASP A 152 -5.85 -1.79 -14.69
C ASP A 152 -5.84 -3.29 -14.36
N ASN A 153 -4.66 -3.85 -14.08
CA ASN A 153 -4.49 -5.25 -13.72
C ASN A 153 -4.93 -5.61 -12.29
N ASN A 154 -5.35 -4.63 -11.49
CA ASN A 154 -5.78 -4.80 -10.10
C ASN A 154 -7.29 -4.59 -9.88
N ILE A 155 -8.08 -4.55 -10.96
CA ILE A 155 -9.53 -4.44 -10.85
C ILE A 155 -10.10 -5.71 -10.21
N ARG A 156 -10.90 -5.54 -9.14
CA ARG A 156 -11.49 -6.65 -8.39
C ARG A 156 -12.93 -6.37 -8.00
N PRO A 157 -13.81 -7.39 -7.97
CA PRO A 157 -15.16 -7.25 -7.43
C PRO A 157 -15.13 -6.73 -5.98
N GLY A 158 -16.00 -5.78 -5.66
CA GLY A 158 -16.09 -5.18 -4.33
C GLY A 158 -15.09 -4.07 -4.05
N TRP A 159 -14.20 -3.77 -4.99
CA TRP A 159 -13.21 -2.69 -4.90
C TRP A 159 -13.52 -1.58 -5.89
N ILE A 160 -13.40 -0.35 -5.43
CA ILE A 160 -13.35 0.83 -6.28
C ILE A 160 -11.89 1.18 -6.50
N SER A 161 -11.48 1.38 -7.74
CA SER A 161 -10.11 1.74 -8.10
C SER A 161 -10.06 3.13 -8.70
N MET A 162 -9.15 3.94 -8.18
CA MET A 162 -8.83 5.26 -8.74
C MET A 162 -7.43 5.18 -9.36
N TYR A 163 -7.36 5.46 -10.65
CA TYR A 163 -6.11 5.43 -11.40
C TYR A 163 -5.42 6.79 -11.38
N SER A 164 -4.11 6.76 -11.25
CA SER A 164 -3.30 7.90 -11.63
C SER A 164 -3.12 7.86 -13.15
N ARG A 165 -3.72 8.78 -13.86
CA ARG A 165 -3.30 9.07 -15.23
C ARG A 165 -2.09 9.99 -15.14
N VAL A 166 -0.94 9.42 -15.32
CA VAL A 166 0.27 10.19 -15.62
C VAL A 166 0.56 10.04 -17.10
#